data_1058986e22e8f1d187ed45c1633d8605
#
_entry.id   1058986e22e8f1d187ed45c1633d8605
#
_cell.length_a   1.000
_cell.length_b   1.000
_cell.length_c   1.000
_cell.angle_alpha   90.00
_cell.angle_beta   90.00
_cell.angle_gamma   90.00
#
_symmetry.space_group_name_H-M   'P 1'
#
loop_
_entity.id
_entity.type
_entity.pdbx_description
1 polymer ?
#
loop_
_entity_poly.entity_id
_entity_poly.type
_entity_poly.pdbx_seq_one_letter_code
_entity_poly.pdbx_strand_id
1 'polypeptide(L)'
;MEYFQNLVGDTVLFTVDQSGLRPDAISILNAQVNWLKEKKFLPITIEGHADEQGTREYNLALGARRATAVREFLLAKGIEQDRISIVTYGKERPLRVCSNEECWSKNRRAVTVVGKKIVE
;
A
#
# COMPACT_ATOMS: atom_id res chain seq x y z
N MET A 1 -10.56 -11.28 -6.20
CA MET A 1 -9.60 -11.30 -5.10
C MET A 1 -10.22 -10.98 -3.75
N GLU A 2 -11.48 -11.39 -3.60
CA GLU A 2 -12.21 -11.19 -2.34
C GLU A 2 -11.52 -11.81 -1.15
N TYR A 3 -10.98 -13.01 -1.34
CA TYR A 3 -10.28 -13.69 -0.24
C TYR A 3 -9.15 -12.84 0.30
N PHE A 4 -8.32 -12.30 -0.62
CA PHE A 4 -7.18 -11.47 -0.23
C PHE A 4 -7.64 -10.22 0.54
N GLN A 5 -8.66 -9.53 0.02
CA GLN A 5 -9.16 -8.30 0.63
C GLN A 5 -9.82 -8.53 1.98
N ASN A 6 -10.62 -9.58 2.10
CA ASN A 6 -11.46 -9.78 3.28
C ASN A 6 -10.80 -10.60 4.38
N LEU A 7 -9.97 -11.59 4.03
CA LEU A 7 -9.37 -12.49 5.00
C LEU A 7 -7.90 -12.19 5.29
N VAL A 8 -7.17 -11.70 4.29
CA VAL A 8 -5.75 -11.38 4.46
C VAL A 8 -5.55 -9.90 4.78
N GLY A 9 -6.36 -9.03 4.16
CA GLY A 9 -6.23 -7.58 4.26
C GLY A 9 -5.30 -7.02 3.20
N ASP A 10 -5.82 -6.10 2.39
CA ASP A 10 -5.05 -5.51 1.29
C ASP A 10 -4.45 -4.16 1.62
N THR A 11 -4.82 -3.56 2.75
CA THR A 11 -4.47 -2.18 3.08
C THR A 11 -3.71 -2.09 4.39
N VAL A 12 -2.61 -1.32 4.39
CA VAL A 12 -1.89 -0.96 5.61
C VAL A 12 -1.89 0.56 5.76
N LEU A 13 -1.95 1.02 7.00
CA LEU A 13 -2.05 2.44 7.32
C LEU A 13 -0.72 2.98 7.82
N PHE A 14 -0.56 4.31 7.68
CA PHE A 14 0.68 5.00 8.07
C PHE A 14 0.40 6.18 8.98
N THR A 15 1.39 6.50 9.79
CA THR A 15 1.38 7.70 10.63
C THR A 15 1.65 8.94 9.77
N VAL A 16 1.17 10.10 10.22
CA VAL A 16 1.34 11.36 9.49
C VAL A 16 2.82 11.60 9.13
N ASP A 17 3.08 11.99 7.89
CA ASP A 17 4.40 12.28 7.35
C ASP A 17 5.40 11.11 7.43
N GLN A 18 4.94 9.90 7.73
CA GLN A 18 5.81 8.74 7.88
C GLN A 18 5.58 7.73 6.77
N SER A 19 6.65 7.02 6.41
CA SER A 19 6.59 5.91 5.48
C SER A 19 7.15 4.62 6.08
N GLY A 20 7.52 4.64 7.36
CA GLY A 20 7.95 3.44 8.07
C GLY A 20 6.76 2.54 8.38
N LEU A 21 6.99 1.24 8.39
CA LEU A 21 5.92 0.27 8.65
C LEU A 21 5.64 0.17 10.14
N ARG A 22 4.37 0.37 10.50
CA ARG A 22 3.90 0.23 11.88
C ARG A 22 3.78 -1.25 12.23
N PRO A 23 3.78 -1.61 13.52
CA PRO A 23 3.59 -3.02 13.92
C PRO A 23 2.31 -3.64 13.35
N ASP A 24 1.20 -2.87 13.29
CA ASP A 24 -0.04 -3.38 12.70
C ASP A 24 0.11 -3.65 11.19
N ALA A 25 0.87 -2.81 10.50
CA ALA A 25 1.15 -3.02 9.08
C ALA A 25 1.99 -4.28 8.87
N ILE A 26 3.00 -4.50 9.70
CA ILE A 26 3.86 -5.67 9.58
C ILE A 26 3.04 -6.96 9.74
N SER A 27 2.11 -6.98 10.69
CA SER A 27 1.24 -8.13 10.91
C SER A 27 0.41 -8.43 9.67
N ILE A 28 -0.21 -7.41 9.08
CA ILE A 28 -1.00 -7.56 7.86
C ILE A 28 -0.13 -8.02 6.69
N LEU A 29 1.06 -7.43 6.54
CA LEU A 29 1.95 -7.78 5.43
C LEU A 29 2.49 -9.21 5.56
N ASN A 30 2.71 -9.71 6.76
CA ASN A 30 3.10 -11.10 6.94
C ASN A 30 2.01 -12.05 6.44
N ALA A 31 0.74 -11.73 6.69
CA ALA A 31 -0.36 -12.51 6.16
C ALA A 31 -0.42 -12.44 4.64
N GLN A 32 -0.16 -11.25 4.07
CA GLN A 32 -0.09 -11.10 2.62
C GLN A 32 1.02 -11.95 2.01
N VAL A 33 2.20 -11.96 2.63
CA VAL A 33 3.34 -12.74 2.14
C VAL A 33 2.97 -14.23 2.03
N ASN A 34 2.36 -14.78 3.06
CA ASN A 34 1.98 -16.18 3.05
C ASN A 34 1.03 -16.51 1.90
N TRP A 35 0.03 -15.65 1.68
CA TRP A 35 -0.93 -15.83 0.60
C TRP A 35 -0.27 -15.68 -0.77
N LEU A 36 0.60 -14.66 -0.93
CA LEU A 36 1.25 -14.36 -2.20
C LEU A 36 2.24 -15.46 -2.61
N LYS A 37 2.86 -16.12 -1.66
CA LYS A 37 3.78 -17.23 -1.95
C LYS A 37 3.04 -18.42 -2.53
N GLU A 38 1.80 -18.63 -2.15
CA GLU A 38 0.97 -19.70 -2.70
C GLU A 38 0.46 -19.37 -4.11
N LYS A 39 0.31 -18.09 -4.44
CA LYS A 39 -0.21 -17.63 -5.73
C LYS A 39 0.91 -17.05 -6.59
N LYS A 40 1.88 -17.88 -6.93
CA LYS A 40 3.16 -17.46 -7.52
C LYS A 40 3.08 -16.71 -8.84
N PHE A 41 2.01 -16.89 -9.59
CA PHE A 41 1.92 -16.31 -10.94
C PHE A 41 1.15 -15.01 -11.01
N LEU A 42 0.59 -14.56 -9.91
CA LEU A 42 -0.20 -13.33 -9.91
C LEU A 42 0.71 -12.11 -9.80
N PRO A 43 0.53 -11.12 -10.69
CA PRO A 43 1.26 -9.86 -10.54
C PRO A 43 0.74 -9.07 -9.35
N ILE A 44 1.58 -8.21 -8.81
CA ILE A 44 1.30 -7.42 -7.62
C ILE A 44 1.55 -5.95 -7.94
N THR A 45 0.58 -5.08 -7.66
CA THR A 45 0.78 -3.64 -7.76
C THR A 45 0.52 -3.04 -6.37
N ILE A 46 1.46 -2.23 -5.89
CA ILE A 46 1.33 -1.56 -4.60
C ILE A 46 1.05 -0.09 -4.85
N GLU A 47 -0.10 0.38 -4.35
CA GLU A 47 -0.53 1.77 -4.47
C GLU A 47 -0.18 2.52 -3.20
N GLY A 48 0.52 3.63 -3.34
CA GLY A 48 0.82 4.50 -2.20
C GLY A 48 -0.08 5.72 -2.21
N HIS A 49 -0.56 6.07 -1.03
CA HIS A 49 -1.52 7.17 -0.85
C HIS A 49 -1.16 8.04 0.34
N ALA A 50 -1.57 9.30 0.27
CA ALA A 50 -1.39 10.29 1.33
C ALA A 50 -2.74 10.94 1.64
N ASP A 51 -2.81 11.66 2.77
CA ASP A 51 -3.98 12.46 3.08
C ASP A 51 -3.91 13.79 2.34
N GLU A 52 -4.91 14.65 2.52
CA GLU A 52 -5.03 15.89 1.76
C GLU A 52 -4.06 17.01 2.18
N GLN A 53 -3.36 16.84 3.27
CA GLN A 53 -2.49 17.87 3.83
C GLN A 53 -1.20 18.01 3.03
N GLY A 54 -0.82 19.25 2.71
CA GLY A 54 0.44 19.52 2.00
C GLY A 54 0.26 19.63 0.49
N THR A 55 1.37 19.80 -0.21
CA THR A 55 1.36 19.99 -1.66
C THR A 55 1.12 18.67 -2.39
N ARG A 56 0.71 18.79 -3.65
CA ARG A 56 0.51 17.65 -4.52
C ARG A 56 1.83 16.87 -4.72
N GLU A 57 2.91 17.61 -4.99
CA GLU A 57 4.22 17.00 -5.25
C GLU A 57 4.75 16.27 -4.01
N TYR A 58 4.64 16.89 -2.85
CA TYR A 58 5.07 16.26 -1.60
C TYR A 58 4.32 14.96 -1.37
N ASN A 59 3.01 14.96 -1.59
CA ASN A 59 2.18 13.80 -1.33
C ASN A 59 2.34 12.69 -2.37
N LEU A 60 2.66 13.04 -3.62
CA LEU A 60 3.02 12.04 -4.60
C LEU A 60 4.30 11.30 -4.17
N ALA A 61 5.29 12.06 -3.71
CA ALA A 61 6.55 11.47 -3.23
C ALA A 61 6.32 10.64 -1.97
N LEU A 62 5.50 11.11 -1.04
CA LEU A 62 5.20 10.39 0.20
C LEU A 62 4.48 9.07 -0.11
N GLY A 63 3.51 9.11 -1.02
CA GLY A 63 2.82 7.89 -1.46
C GLY A 63 3.79 6.89 -2.07
N ALA A 64 4.72 7.38 -2.90
CA ALA A 64 5.74 6.51 -3.50
C ALA A 64 6.62 5.87 -2.42
N ARG A 65 7.02 6.62 -1.40
CA ARG A 65 7.81 6.08 -0.30
C ARG A 65 7.04 5.02 0.48
N ARG A 66 5.74 5.22 0.67
CA ARG A 66 4.89 4.24 1.35
C ARG A 66 4.75 2.94 0.55
N ALA A 67 4.54 3.07 -0.75
CA ALA A 67 4.49 1.90 -1.63
C ALA A 67 5.83 1.17 -1.65
N THR A 68 6.94 1.91 -1.67
CA THR A 68 8.29 1.34 -1.66
C THR A 68 8.56 0.60 -0.35
N ALA A 69 8.09 1.13 0.78
CA ALA A 69 8.28 0.46 2.07
C ALA A 69 7.61 -0.91 2.06
N VAL A 70 6.40 -1.01 1.51
CA VAL A 70 5.71 -2.29 1.38
C VAL A 70 6.46 -3.22 0.42
N ARG A 71 6.88 -2.69 -0.73
CA ARG A 71 7.64 -3.48 -1.71
C ARG A 71 8.90 -4.07 -1.09
N GLU A 72 9.67 -3.25 -0.36
CA GLU A 72 10.91 -3.71 0.28
C GLU A 72 10.63 -4.81 1.30
N PHE A 73 9.54 -4.70 2.05
CA PHE A 73 9.13 -5.74 2.98
C PHE A 73 8.86 -7.06 2.24
N LEU A 74 8.08 -7.00 1.15
CA LEU A 74 7.75 -8.19 0.37
C LEU A 74 9.00 -8.84 -0.23
N LEU A 75 9.92 -8.02 -0.75
CA LEU A 75 11.18 -8.53 -1.30
C LEU A 75 12.01 -9.23 -0.22
N ALA A 76 12.10 -8.64 0.96
CA ALA A 76 12.85 -9.22 2.06
C ALA A 76 12.28 -10.56 2.52
N LYS A 77 10.99 -10.80 2.27
CA LYS A 77 10.33 -12.05 2.62
C LYS A 77 10.34 -13.07 1.48
N GLY A 78 10.98 -12.76 0.37
CA GLY A 78 11.18 -13.71 -0.72
C GLY A 78 10.18 -13.61 -1.87
N ILE A 79 9.38 -12.55 -1.93
CA ILE A 79 8.53 -12.31 -3.10
C ILE A 79 9.41 -11.79 -4.23
N GLU A 80 9.26 -12.34 -5.43
CA GLU A 80 10.13 -11.99 -6.56
C GLU A 80 9.89 -10.57 -7.06
N GLN A 81 10.99 -9.89 -7.34
CA GLN A 81 10.98 -8.49 -7.76
C GLN A 81 10.16 -8.26 -9.03
N ASP A 82 10.23 -9.17 -9.98
CA ASP A 82 9.54 -9.01 -11.27
C ASP A 82 8.01 -9.14 -11.16
N ARG A 83 7.50 -9.59 -10.01
CA ARG A 83 6.06 -9.63 -9.76
C ARG A 83 5.51 -8.30 -9.30
N ILE A 84 6.36 -7.40 -8.78
CA ILE A 84 5.93 -6.22 -8.02
C ILE A 84 6.12 -4.94 -8.82
N SER A 85 5.05 -4.16 -8.95
CA SER A 85 5.06 -2.81 -9.49
C SER A 85 4.55 -1.87 -8.42
N ILE A 86 5.01 -0.61 -8.43
CA ILE A 86 4.49 0.39 -7.51
C ILE A 86 3.91 1.56 -8.29
N VAL A 87 2.92 2.22 -7.69
CA VAL A 87 2.32 3.43 -8.23
C VAL A 87 1.95 4.33 -7.06
N THR A 88 2.04 5.63 -7.26
CA THR A 88 1.59 6.58 -6.25
C THR A 88 0.45 7.41 -6.82
N TYR A 89 -0.58 7.59 -6.02
CA TYR A 89 -1.68 8.51 -6.32
C TYR A 89 -1.60 9.76 -5.44
N GLY A 90 -0.64 9.80 -4.50
CA GLY A 90 -0.54 10.92 -3.59
C GLY A 90 -1.85 11.14 -2.87
N LYS A 91 -2.37 12.35 -2.91
CA LYS A 91 -3.65 12.69 -2.27
C LYS A 91 -4.83 12.70 -3.24
N GLU A 92 -4.63 12.22 -4.48
CA GLU A 92 -5.63 12.33 -5.54
C GLU A 92 -6.79 11.34 -5.43
N ARG A 93 -6.63 10.26 -4.66
CA ARG A 93 -7.66 9.22 -4.52
C ARG A 93 -7.98 8.95 -3.07
N PRO A 94 -8.64 9.88 -2.39
CA PRO A 94 -8.98 9.68 -0.98
C PRO A 94 -10.00 8.55 -0.81
N LEU A 95 -9.80 7.75 0.24
CA LEU A 95 -10.76 6.74 0.63
C LEU A 95 -11.93 7.37 1.37
N ARG A 96 -11.65 8.41 2.16
CA ARG A 96 -12.64 9.16 2.92
C ARG A 96 -12.48 10.63 2.67
N VAL A 97 -13.58 11.35 2.50
CA VAL A 97 -13.56 12.77 2.17
C VAL A 97 -14.11 13.58 3.35
N CYS A 98 -13.22 14.06 4.19
CA CYS A 98 -13.49 15.05 5.22
C CYS A 98 -12.15 15.62 5.68
N SER A 99 -12.17 16.78 6.31
CA SER A 99 -10.94 17.50 6.64
C SER A 99 -10.64 17.38 8.13
N ASN A 100 -10.48 16.16 8.60
CA ASN A 100 -10.04 15.90 9.98
C ASN A 100 -9.35 14.53 10.04
N GLU A 101 -8.80 14.21 11.21
CA GLU A 101 -7.99 13.00 11.40
C GLU A 101 -8.77 11.71 11.14
N GLU A 102 -10.07 11.71 11.36
CA GLU A 102 -10.89 10.53 11.08
C GLU A 102 -10.74 10.09 9.61
N CYS A 103 -10.78 11.04 8.69
CA CYS A 103 -10.59 10.74 7.27
C CYS A 103 -9.12 10.63 6.90
N TRP A 104 -8.29 11.55 7.40
CA TRP A 104 -6.86 11.56 7.06
C TRP A 104 -6.18 10.26 7.44
N SER A 105 -6.51 9.70 8.61
CA SER A 105 -5.90 8.46 9.07
C SER A 105 -6.20 7.29 8.14
N LYS A 106 -7.36 7.29 7.50
CA LYS A 106 -7.75 6.24 6.54
C LYS A 106 -7.12 6.44 5.17
N ASN A 107 -6.77 7.69 4.84
CA ASN A 107 -6.19 8.01 3.53
C ASN A 107 -4.68 7.76 3.48
N ARG A 108 -4.01 7.76 4.61
CA ARG A 108 -2.58 7.47 4.71
C ARG A 108 -2.39 5.96 4.64
N ARG A 109 -2.27 5.44 3.43
CA ARG A 109 -2.29 3.99 3.25
C ARG A 109 -1.45 3.52 2.06
N ALA A 110 -1.17 2.22 2.05
CA ALA A 110 -0.68 1.52 0.86
C ALA A 110 -1.59 0.32 0.63
N VAL A 111 -1.98 0.12 -0.62
CA VAL A 111 -2.93 -0.93 -1.01
C VAL A 111 -2.19 -1.92 -1.90
N THR A 112 -2.28 -3.20 -1.56
CA THR A 112 -1.71 -4.27 -2.38
C THR A 112 -2.81 -4.82 -3.30
N VAL A 113 -2.64 -4.61 -4.60
CA VAL A 113 -3.59 -5.06 -5.63
C VAL A 113 -3.00 -6.28 -6.31
N VAL A 114 -3.71 -7.39 -6.30
CA VAL A 114 -3.21 -8.68 -6.80
C VAL A 114 -3.98 -9.10 -8.05
N GLY A 115 -3.24 -9.64 -9.02
CA GLY A 115 -3.83 -10.18 -10.24
C GLY A 115 -4.11 -9.14 -11.31
N LYS A 116 -3.70 -7.90 -11.11
CA LYS A 116 -3.93 -6.84 -12.06
C LYS A 116 -2.71 -5.92 -12.10
N LYS A 117 -2.23 -5.64 -13.30
CA LYS A 117 -1.13 -4.71 -13.49
C LYS A 117 -1.71 -3.37 -13.92
N ILE A 118 -1.36 -2.32 -13.19
CA ILE A 118 -1.81 -0.97 -13.51
C ILE A 118 -0.87 -0.38 -14.56
N VAL A 119 -1.44 0.04 -15.69
CA VAL A 119 -0.70 0.70 -16.77
C VAL A 119 -1.11 2.16 -16.77
N GLU A 120 -0.14 3.04 -16.59
CA GLU A 120 -0.36 4.47 -16.61
C GLU A 120 -0.47 5.04 -18.01
#